data_d18617a4b63f4643b75b1ce3ceb71219
#
_entry.id   d18617a4b63f4643b75b1ce3ceb71219
#
_cell.length_a   1.000
_cell.length_b   1.000
_cell.length_c   1.000
_cell.angle_alpha   90.00
_cell.angle_beta   90.00
_cell.angle_gamma   90.00
#
_symmetry.space_group_name_H-M   'P 1'
#
loop_
_entity.id
_entity.type
_entity.pdbx_description
1 polymer ?
#
loop_
_entity_poly.entity_id
_entity_poly.type
_entity_poly.pdbx_seq_one_letter_code
_entity_poly.pdbx_strand_id
1 'polypeptide(L)'
;MSMQAGGKSGGLQSEINVTPMVDIMLVLLIIFMVVTPFLQQGITVALPKNMTNPDVDPNIIKESSIVISIPFDGKYYVGKQELAKEQLAEKVDTMLKGIKNEQDRIVYIKSSVGVSYGDVVNVINEVRKLGVDKIGLVADKKKKGAAAAPAA
;
A
#
# COMPACT_ATOMS: atom_id res chain seq x y z
N MET A 1 30.32 65.76 42.81
CA MET A 1 31.08 64.62 42.26
C MET A 1 30.16 63.43 42.15
N SER A 2 29.62 63.23 40.98
CA SER A 2 28.71 62.16 40.70
C SER A 2 29.48 61.02 40.07
N MET A 3 29.57 59.88 40.76
CA MET A 3 30.07 58.66 40.22
C MET A 3 28.90 57.93 39.54
N GLN A 4 28.97 57.89 38.24
CA GLN A 4 27.99 57.14 37.44
C GLN A 4 28.52 55.71 37.31
N ALA A 5 28.02 54.82 38.14
CA ALA A 5 28.24 53.38 38.01
C ALA A 5 27.35 52.86 36.88
N GLY A 6 27.90 52.81 35.68
CA GLY A 6 27.30 52.14 34.56
C GLY A 6 27.33 50.64 34.73
N GLY A 7 26.32 50.07 35.32
CA GLY A 7 26.12 48.65 35.35
C GLY A 7 25.75 48.13 33.94
N LYS A 8 26.75 47.67 33.20
CA LYS A 8 26.48 46.77 32.05
C LYS A 8 25.99 45.46 32.61
N SER A 9 24.68 45.31 32.69
CA SER A 9 24.10 43.98 32.79
C SER A 9 24.35 43.25 31.44
N GLY A 10 25.48 42.60 31.38
CA GLY A 10 25.77 41.63 30.31
C GLY A 10 24.80 40.45 30.47
N GLY A 11 23.63 40.63 29.92
CA GLY A 11 22.75 39.49 29.72
C GLY A 11 23.53 38.50 28.84
N LEU A 12 23.78 37.29 29.34
CA LEU A 12 24.24 36.19 28.58
C LEU A 12 23.14 35.91 27.53
N GLN A 13 23.24 36.56 26.37
CA GLN A 13 22.48 36.13 25.23
C GLN A 13 23.13 34.83 24.73
N SER A 14 22.59 33.75 25.24
CA SER A 14 22.86 32.43 24.68
C SER A 14 22.13 32.35 23.33
N GLU A 15 22.73 32.87 22.30
CA GLU A 15 22.25 32.66 20.95
C GLU A 15 22.50 31.18 20.58
N ILE A 16 21.41 30.41 20.59
CA ILE A 16 21.47 29.03 20.11
C ILE A 16 21.65 29.09 18.59
N ASN A 17 22.81 28.63 18.12
CA ASN A 17 23.03 28.49 16.69
C ASN A 17 22.13 27.36 16.18
N VAL A 18 21.04 27.70 15.49
CA VAL A 18 20.06 26.75 14.95
C VAL A 18 20.50 26.12 13.61
N THR A 19 21.62 26.55 13.06
CA THR A 19 22.12 26.05 11.75
C THR A 19 22.26 24.53 11.71
N PRO A 20 22.90 23.86 12.70
CA PRO A 20 23.01 22.39 12.71
C PRO A 20 21.65 21.70 12.81
N MET A 21 20.73 22.28 13.54
CA MET A 21 19.39 21.73 13.72
C MET A 21 18.56 21.83 12.43
N VAL A 22 18.66 22.97 11.74
CA VAL A 22 17.99 23.18 10.43
C VAL A 22 18.55 22.25 9.37
N ASP A 23 19.83 21.99 9.36
CA ASP A 23 20.47 21.06 8.43
C ASP A 23 19.93 19.63 8.59
N ILE A 24 19.84 19.16 9.82
CA ILE A 24 19.23 17.86 10.13
C ILE A 24 17.77 17.81 9.68
N MET A 25 17.00 18.86 9.91
CA MET A 25 15.59 18.94 9.49
C MET A 25 15.46 18.91 7.97
N LEU A 26 16.31 19.61 7.24
CA LEU A 26 16.32 19.61 5.77
C LEU A 26 16.68 18.24 5.22
N VAL A 27 17.67 17.57 5.78
CA VAL A 27 18.08 16.22 5.37
C VAL A 27 16.93 15.22 5.59
N LEU A 28 16.30 15.26 6.76
CA LEU A 28 15.13 14.42 7.03
C LEU A 28 13.96 14.71 6.08
N LEU A 29 13.71 15.99 5.78
CA LEU A 29 12.67 16.39 4.84
C LEU A 29 12.91 15.80 3.43
N ILE A 30 14.14 15.88 2.95
CA ILE A 30 14.53 15.33 1.64
C ILE A 30 14.39 13.81 1.64
N ILE A 31 14.83 13.15 2.70
CA ILE A 31 14.71 11.69 2.85
C ILE A 31 13.23 11.28 2.79
N PHE A 32 12.36 11.93 3.54
CA PHE A 32 10.93 11.65 3.50
C PHE A 32 10.32 11.93 2.12
N MET A 33 10.71 13.04 1.49
CA MET A 33 10.21 13.38 0.15
C MET A 33 10.59 12.35 -0.90
N VAL A 34 11.77 11.76 -0.82
CA VAL A 34 12.24 10.73 -1.76
C VAL A 34 11.64 9.36 -1.44
N VAL A 35 11.48 9.02 -0.16
CA VAL A 35 11.00 7.69 0.26
C VAL A 35 9.49 7.55 0.12
N THR A 36 8.71 8.62 0.34
CA THR A 36 7.24 8.55 0.30
C THR A 36 6.66 8.02 -1.02
N PRO A 37 7.12 8.44 -2.23
CA PRO A 37 6.59 7.90 -3.47
C PRO A 37 6.87 6.40 -3.64
N PHE A 38 8.00 5.90 -3.12
CA PHE A 38 8.31 4.47 -3.16
C PHE A 38 7.42 3.65 -2.23
N LEU A 39 6.98 4.23 -1.12
CA LEU A 39 6.04 3.58 -0.21
C LEU A 39 4.61 3.53 -0.79
N GLN A 40 4.26 4.47 -1.66
CA GLN A 40 2.95 4.55 -2.28
C GLN A 40 2.83 3.79 -3.60
N GLN A 41 3.93 3.35 -4.20
CA GLN A 41 3.92 2.57 -5.41
C GLN A 41 3.42 1.15 -5.12
N GLY A 42 2.11 1.00 -5.02
CA GLY A 42 1.44 -0.27 -5.19
C GLY A 42 1.56 -0.71 -6.65
N ILE A 43 1.50 -2.00 -6.89
CA ILE A 43 1.47 -2.54 -8.25
C ILE A 43 0.15 -2.12 -8.90
N THR A 44 0.25 -1.38 -9.99
CA THR A 44 -0.93 -0.98 -10.75
C THR A 44 -1.35 -2.15 -11.63
N VAL A 45 -2.51 -2.69 -11.32
CA VAL A 45 -3.13 -3.77 -12.09
C VAL A 45 -4.34 -3.19 -12.82
N ALA A 46 -4.39 -3.34 -14.14
CA ALA A 46 -5.56 -2.96 -14.90
C ALA A 46 -6.69 -3.97 -14.63
N LEU A 47 -7.70 -3.54 -13.88
CA LEU A 47 -8.84 -4.39 -13.51
C LEU A 47 -9.88 -4.48 -14.62
N PRO A 48 -10.63 -5.59 -14.69
CA PRO A 48 -11.77 -5.73 -15.60
C PRO A 48 -12.83 -4.67 -15.31
N LYS A 49 -13.22 -3.92 -16.33
CA LYS A 49 -14.17 -2.80 -16.20
C LYS A 49 -15.64 -3.20 -16.25
N ASN A 50 -15.93 -4.45 -16.52
CA ASN A 50 -17.29 -4.93 -16.87
C ASN A 50 -17.94 -5.77 -15.78
N MET A 51 -17.81 -5.40 -14.52
CA MET A 51 -18.64 -6.00 -13.48
C MET A 51 -19.97 -5.25 -13.32
N THR A 52 -21.06 -5.97 -13.47
CA THR A 52 -22.43 -5.41 -13.50
C THR A 52 -22.90 -4.95 -12.13
N ASN A 53 -22.30 -5.44 -11.06
CA ASN A 53 -22.66 -5.07 -9.68
C ASN A 53 -21.46 -5.30 -8.75
N PRO A 54 -20.48 -4.37 -8.68
CA PRO A 54 -19.46 -4.46 -7.65
C PRO A 54 -20.10 -4.09 -6.30
N ASP A 55 -20.12 -5.03 -5.37
CA ASP A 55 -20.35 -4.71 -3.97
C ASP A 55 -19.23 -3.77 -3.51
N VAL A 56 -19.61 -2.54 -3.23
CA VAL A 56 -18.69 -1.56 -2.71
C VAL A 56 -18.55 -1.80 -1.22
N ASP A 57 -17.64 -2.66 -0.82
CA ASP A 57 -17.25 -2.79 0.58
C ASP A 57 -16.19 -1.73 0.91
N PRO A 58 -16.54 -0.71 1.72
CA PRO A 58 -15.57 0.30 2.14
C PRO A 58 -14.43 -0.26 3.00
N ASN A 59 -14.54 -1.51 3.43
CA ASN A 59 -13.53 -2.20 4.23
C ASN A 59 -12.44 -2.91 3.42
N ILE A 60 -12.49 -2.86 2.09
CA ILE A 60 -11.49 -3.49 1.19
C ILE A 60 -10.06 -2.98 1.45
N ILE A 61 -9.91 -1.83 2.10
CA ILE A 61 -8.60 -1.19 2.36
C ILE A 61 -8.28 -1.17 3.86
N LYS A 62 -8.69 -2.17 4.62
CA LYS A 62 -8.10 -2.33 5.95
C LYS A 62 -6.65 -2.75 5.80
N GLU A 63 -5.77 -2.12 6.54
CA GLU A 63 -4.32 -2.43 6.57
C GLU A 63 -4.02 -3.91 6.89
N SER A 64 -4.99 -4.62 7.45
CA SER A 64 -4.93 -6.05 7.77
C SER A 64 -5.36 -6.98 6.63
N SER A 65 -5.87 -6.47 5.52
CA SER A 65 -6.34 -7.30 4.41
C SER A 65 -5.18 -7.82 3.57
N ILE A 66 -5.20 -9.11 3.27
CA ILE A 66 -4.22 -9.71 2.37
C ILE A 66 -4.68 -9.47 0.93
N VAL A 67 -3.89 -8.75 0.16
CA VAL A 67 -4.17 -8.47 -1.25
C VAL A 67 -3.16 -9.19 -2.13
N ILE A 68 -3.66 -10.08 -2.98
CA ILE A 68 -2.86 -10.77 -3.99
C ILE A 68 -3.09 -10.06 -5.33
N SER A 69 -2.03 -9.54 -5.92
CA SER A 69 -2.09 -8.86 -7.21
C SER A 69 -1.44 -9.72 -8.29
N ILE A 70 -2.13 -9.88 -9.40
CA ILE A 70 -1.68 -10.67 -10.56
C ILE A 70 -1.65 -9.72 -11.77
N PRO A 71 -0.52 -9.03 -12.03
CA PRO A 71 -0.42 -8.12 -13.17
C PRO A 71 -0.27 -8.84 -14.50
N PHE A 72 0.41 -9.99 -14.51
CA PHE A 72 0.66 -10.82 -15.70
C PHE A 72 0.60 -12.30 -15.33
N ASP A 73 0.40 -13.16 -16.34
CA ASP A 73 0.41 -14.59 -16.16
C ASP A 73 1.73 -15.08 -15.55
N GLY A 74 1.63 -15.88 -14.50
CA GLY A 74 2.77 -16.45 -13.80
C GLY A 74 3.50 -15.53 -12.83
N LYS A 75 3.07 -14.27 -12.69
CA LYS A 75 3.63 -13.32 -11.70
C LYS A 75 2.61 -12.97 -10.63
N TYR A 76 2.97 -13.25 -9.39
CA TYR A 76 2.11 -13.05 -8.24
C TYR A 76 2.77 -12.09 -7.26
N TYR A 77 2.01 -11.16 -6.73
CA TYR A 77 2.48 -10.20 -5.75
C TYR A 77 1.58 -10.25 -4.52
N VAL A 78 2.19 -10.33 -3.36
CA VAL A 78 1.49 -10.18 -2.08
C VAL A 78 2.00 -8.91 -1.42
N GLY A 79 1.13 -7.90 -1.35
CA GLY A 79 1.54 -6.56 -0.97
C GLY A 79 2.50 -5.96 -2.01
N LYS A 80 3.79 -5.87 -1.66
CA LYS A 80 4.84 -5.30 -2.53
C LYS A 80 5.90 -6.33 -2.97
N GLN A 81 5.76 -7.58 -2.56
CA GLN A 81 6.73 -8.63 -2.85
C GLN A 81 6.27 -9.48 -4.02
N GLU A 82 7.16 -9.64 -5.01
CA GLU A 82 6.98 -10.62 -6.09
C GLU A 82 7.29 -12.02 -5.54
N LEU A 83 6.40 -12.95 -5.80
CA LEU A 83 6.49 -14.33 -5.33
C LEU A 83 6.24 -15.29 -6.48
N ALA A 84 6.95 -16.41 -6.48
CA ALA A 84 6.62 -17.53 -7.34
C ALA A 84 5.36 -18.24 -6.82
N LYS A 85 4.70 -19.00 -7.70
CA LYS A 85 3.46 -19.72 -7.38
C LYS A 85 3.60 -20.61 -6.14
N GLU A 86 4.74 -21.28 -6.01
CA GLU A 86 5.04 -22.19 -4.90
C GLU A 86 5.18 -21.45 -3.54
N GLN A 87 5.71 -20.23 -3.60
CA GLN A 87 5.92 -19.39 -2.41
C GLN A 87 4.67 -18.63 -2.00
N LEU A 88 3.70 -18.50 -2.92
CA LEU A 88 2.46 -17.76 -2.68
C LEU A 88 1.67 -18.37 -1.52
N ALA A 89 1.47 -19.68 -1.56
CA ALA A 89 0.72 -20.41 -0.54
C ALA A 89 1.38 -20.28 0.85
N GLU A 90 2.69 -20.45 0.93
CA GLU A 90 3.44 -20.34 2.17
C GLU A 90 3.41 -18.94 2.77
N LYS A 91 3.56 -17.92 1.92
CA LYS A 91 3.50 -16.52 2.35
C LYS A 91 2.12 -16.11 2.83
N VAL A 92 1.09 -16.52 2.12
CA VAL A 92 -0.32 -16.26 2.50
C VAL A 92 -0.65 -16.96 3.81
N ASP A 93 -0.24 -18.24 3.99
CA ASP A 93 -0.43 -18.98 5.23
C ASP A 93 0.23 -18.28 6.44
N THR A 94 1.47 -17.81 6.27
CA THR A 94 2.18 -17.06 7.29
C THR A 94 1.45 -15.77 7.68
N MET A 95 0.92 -15.05 6.70
CA MET A 95 0.15 -13.83 6.94
C MET A 95 -1.20 -14.12 7.61
N LEU A 96 -1.87 -15.21 7.21
CA LEU A 96 -3.13 -15.63 7.81
C LEU A 96 -2.99 -16.03 9.28
N LYS A 97 -1.87 -16.67 9.64
CA LYS A 97 -1.55 -17.01 11.04
C LYS A 97 -1.33 -15.77 11.91
N GLY A 98 -0.92 -14.67 11.33
CA GLY A 98 -0.81 -13.38 12.01
C GLY A 98 -2.15 -12.73 12.35
N ILE A 99 -3.24 -13.10 11.68
CA ILE A 99 -4.57 -12.55 11.89
C ILE A 99 -5.31 -13.35 12.95
N LYS A 100 -5.53 -12.75 14.11
CA LYS A 100 -6.15 -13.40 15.27
C LYS A 100 -7.64 -13.69 15.10
N ASN A 101 -8.34 -12.89 14.32
CA ASN A 101 -9.80 -13.01 14.12
C ASN A 101 -10.10 -13.74 12.82
N GLU A 102 -10.84 -14.85 12.88
CA GLU A 102 -11.26 -15.59 11.70
C GLU A 102 -12.17 -14.77 10.76
N GLN A 103 -12.93 -13.83 11.30
CA GLN A 103 -13.81 -12.96 10.51
C GLN A 103 -13.04 -11.96 9.65
N ASP A 104 -11.82 -11.61 10.03
CA ASP A 104 -10.94 -10.68 9.31
C ASP A 104 -10.02 -11.41 8.32
N ARG A 105 -10.08 -12.74 8.24
CA ARG A 105 -9.33 -13.55 7.27
C ARG A 105 -9.97 -13.50 5.89
N ILE A 106 -9.84 -12.33 5.27
CA ILE A 106 -10.33 -12.10 3.91
C ILE A 106 -9.13 -11.90 3.01
N VAL A 107 -9.08 -12.64 1.91
CA VAL A 107 -8.04 -12.49 0.88
C VAL A 107 -8.68 -11.85 -0.33
N TYR A 108 -8.15 -10.72 -0.74
CA TYR A 108 -8.57 -10.02 -1.94
C TYR A 108 -7.65 -10.37 -3.11
N ILE A 109 -8.23 -10.72 -4.24
CA ILE A 109 -7.50 -11.02 -5.46
C ILE A 109 -7.76 -9.91 -6.47
N LYS A 110 -6.68 -9.28 -6.90
CA LYS A 110 -6.67 -8.21 -7.90
C LYS A 110 -5.93 -8.70 -9.13
N SER A 111 -6.62 -8.98 -10.21
CA SER A 111 -6.01 -9.45 -11.46
C SER A 111 -6.14 -8.42 -12.58
N SER A 112 -5.13 -8.39 -13.47
CA SER A 112 -5.21 -7.60 -14.70
C SER A 112 -6.16 -8.25 -15.71
N VAL A 113 -6.70 -7.43 -16.61
CA VAL A 113 -7.56 -7.88 -17.72
C VAL A 113 -6.87 -8.90 -18.65
N GLY A 114 -5.53 -8.79 -18.77
CA GLY A 114 -4.73 -9.68 -19.61
C GLY A 114 -4.38 -11.04 -18.99
N VAL A 115 -4.75 -11.25 -17.73
CA VAL A 115 -4.45 -12.50 -17.02
C VAL A 115 -5.44 -13.58 -17.41
N SER A 116 -4.95 -14.80 -17.67
CA SER A 116 -5.78 -15.96 -17.97
C SER A 116 -6.72 -16.26 -16.80
N TYR A 117 -7.98 -16.56 -17.12
CA TYR A 117 -8.96 -17.00 -16.11
C TYR A 117 -8.48 -18.24 -15.35
N GLY A 118 -7.77 -19.15 -16.02
CA GLY A 118 -7.19 -20.34 -15.41
C GLY A 118 -6.20 -20.02 -14.29
N ASP A 119 -5.36 -19.00 -14.48
CA ASP A 119 -4.40 -18.57 -13.45
C ASP A 119 -5.08 -17.97 -12.22
N VAL A 120 -6.12 -17.17 -12.42
CA VAL A 120 -6.91 -16.63 -11.32
C VAL A 120 -7.59 -17.75 -10.53
N VAL A 121 -8.19 -18.72 -11.21
CA VAL A 121 -8.83 -19.89 -10.57
C VAL A 121 -7.81 -20.73 -9.81
N ASN A 122 -6.61 -20.91 -10.34
CA ASN A 122 -5.53 -21.63 -9.65
C ASN A 122 -5.16 -20.94 -8.33
N VAL A 123 -5.02 -19.61 -8.34
CA VAL A 123 -4.73 -18.84 -7.13
C VAL A 123 -5.88 -18.97 -6.12
N ILE A 124 -7.12 -18.88 -6.57
CA ILE A 124 -8.29 -19.07 -5.70
C ILE A 124 -8.26 -20.45 -5.05
N ASN A 125 -7.96 -21.50 -5.81
CA ASN A 125 -7.88 -22.86 -5.29
C ASN A 125 -6.75 -23.04 -4.28
N GLU A 126 -5.58 -22.46 -4.53
CA GLU A 126 -4.46 -22.48 -3.58
C GLU A 126 -4.82 -21.77 -2.27
N VAL A 127 -5.46 -20.60 -2.35
CA VAL A 127 -5.91 -19.86 -1.17
C VAL A 127 -7.00 -20.63 -0.39
N ARG A 128 -7.91 -21.31 -1.08
CA ARG A 128 -8.94 -22.15 -0.44
C ARG A 128 -8.35 -23.34 0.29
N LYS A 129 -7.28 -23.97 -0.22
CA LYS A 129 -6.58 -25.05 0.48
C LYS A 129 -6.01 -24.62 1.83
N LEU A 130 -5.72 -23.34 2.01
CA LEU A 130 -5.24 -22.75 3.26
C LEU A 130 -6.36 -22.48 4.28
N GLY A 131 -7.61 -22.85 3.97
CA GLY A 131 -8.74 -22.68 4.87
C GLY A 131 -9.35 -21.29 4.87
N VAL A 132 -9.19 -20.52 3.78
CA VAL A 132 -9.82 -19.22 3.62
C VAL A 132 -11.17 -19.39 2.94
N ASP A 133 -12.25 -19.12 3.66
CA ASP A 133 -13.62 -19.20 3.13
C ASP A 133 -14.05 -17.93 2.40
N LYS A 134 -13.46 -16.79 2.77
CA LYS A 134 -13.84 -15.48 2.22
C LYS A 134 -12.78 -14.97 1.26
N ILE A 135 -13.08 -15.00 -0.03
CA ILE A 135 -12.22 -14.47 -1.09
C ILE A 135 -12.98 -13.36 -1.81
N GLY A 136 -12.41 -12.17 -1.81
CA GLY A 136 -12.93 -11.01 -2.52
C GLY A 136 -12.19 -10.81 -3.85
N LEU A 137 -12.93 -10.57 -4.93
CA LEU A 137 -12.36 -10.13 -6.19
C LEU A 137 -12.45 -8.61 -6.27
N VAL A 138 -11.34 -7.95 -6.54
CA VAL A 138 -11.28 -6.50 -6.67
C VAL A 138 -11.41 -6.11 -8.13
N ALA A 139 -12.41 -5.28 -8.44
CA ALA A 139 -12.66 -4.75 -9.77
C ALA A 139 -12.83 -3.23 -9.72
N ASP A 140 -12.46 -2.53 -10.80
CA ASP A 140 -12.68 -1.11 -10.92
C ASP A 140 -14.16 -0.78 -11.18
N LYS A 141 -14.68 0.19 -10.44
CA LYS A 141 -16.00 0.73 -10.68
C LYS A 141 -15.98 1.50 -12.02
N LYS A 142 -16.83 1.10 -12.96
CA LYS A 142 -17.03 1.82 -14.22
C LYS A 142 -17.46 3.26 -13.91
N LYS A 143 -16.60 4.25 -14.21
CA LYS A 143 -17.02 5.65 -14.19
C LYS A 143 -18.10 5.82 -15.25
N LYS A 144 -19.33 6.13 -14.81
CA LYS A 144 -20.43 6.49 -15.68
C LYS A 144 -20.02 7.77 -16.41
N GLY A 145 -19.67 7.69 -17.70
CA GLY A 145 -19.34 8.86 -18.49
C GLY A 145 -18.07 8.81 -19.36
N ALA A 146 -17.22 7.80 -19.23
CA ALA A 146 -16.17 7.61 -20.21
C ALA A 146 -16.77 6.89 -21.43
N ALA A 147 -17.06 7.64 -22.48
CA ALA A 147 -17.38 7.06 -23.77
C ALA A 147 -16.29 6.08 -24.16
N ALA A 148 -16.65 4.82 -24.38
CA ALA A 148 -15.74 3.85 -24.94
C ALA A 148 -15.29 4.39 -26.30
N ALA A 149 -14.01 4.69 -26.44
CA ALA A 149 -13.45 4.93 -27.76
C ALA A 149 -13.68 3.66 -28.59
N PRO A 150 -14.26 3.77 -29.78
CA PRO A 150 -14.45 2.59 -30.62
C PRO A 150 -13.07 2.02 -30.90
N ALA A 151 -12.87 0.78 -30.50
CA ALA A 151 -11.75 0.00 -30.99
C ALA A 151 -11.96 -0.18 -32.49
N ALA A 152 -11.15 0.49 -33.25
CA ALA A 152 -11.06 0.24 -34.69
C ALA A 152 -10.28 -1.05 -34.93
#